data_f2029c8cd8716a512449770f8d3e066c
#
_entry.id   f2029c8cd8716a512449770f8d3e066c
#
_cell.length_a   1.000
_cell.length_b   1.000
_cell.length_c   1.000
_cell.angle_alpha   90.00
_cell.angle_beta   90.00
_cell.angle_gamma   90.00
#
_symmetry.space_group_name_H-M   'P 1'
#
loop_
_entity.id
_entity.type
_entity.pdbx_description
1 polymer ?
#
loop_
_entity_poly.entity_id
_entity_poly.type
_entity_poly.pdbx_seq_one_letter_code
_entity_poly.pdbx_strand_id
1 'polypeptide(L)'
;MYRMIIKQAVKEERNKIKQHPIIAVKEILQPISAIQDIIPIIEHHHENWDGTGYPNKLSGENIPLESQMVLIIDAYFALIQPRPYRKAMSKDAAIEVIKSDIDKKWSSRLADEFINIINDLST
;
A
#
# COMPACT_ATOMS: atom_id res chain seq x y z
N MET A 1 7.91 -11.17 -9.36
CA MET A 1 6.44 -11.28 -9.42
C MET A 1 5.74 -10.18 -8.65
N TYR A 2 6.07 -9.97 -7.39
CA TYR A 2 5.41 -8.95 -6.57
C TYR A 2 5.63 -7.52 -7.09
N ARG A 3 6.79 -7.22 -7.66
CA ARG A 3 7.05 -5.91 -8.23
C ARG A 3 6.04 -5.57 -9.34
N MET A 4 5.70 -6.53 -10.19
CA MET A 4 4.72 -6.32 -11.26
C MET A 4 3.32 -6.08 -10.69
N ILE A 5 2.96 -6.80 -9.64
CA ILE A 5 1.66 -6.64 -8.98
C ILE A 5 1.54 -5.24 -8.38
N ILE A 6 2.56 -4.79 -7.66
CA ILE A 6 2.58 -3.45 -7.06
C ILE A 6 2.48 -2.38 -8.16
N LYS A 7 3.26 -2.54 -9.23
CA LYS A 7 3.26 -1.59 -10.35
C LYS A 7 1.89 -1.47 -10.99
N GLN A 8 1.21 -2.60 -11.21
CA GLN A 8 -0.14 -2.59 -11.78
C GLN A 8 -1.13 -1.94 -10.83
N ALA A 9 -1.07 -2.28 -9.55
CA ALA A 9 -1.96 -1.71 -8.54
C ALA A 9 -1.79 -0.19 -8.46
N VAL A 10 -0.55 0.30 -8.50
CA VAL A 10 -0.28 1.74 -8.45
C VAL A 10 -0.88 2.45 -9.67
N LYS A 11 -0.72 1.87 -10.87
CA LYS A 11 -1.30 2.46 -12.09
C LYS A 11 -2.81 2.56 -12.01
N GLU A 12 -3.47 1.48 -11.58
CA GLU A 12 -4.93 1.44 -11.49
C GLU A 12 -5.44 2.42 -10.44
N GLU A 13 -4.75 2.52 -9.30
CA GLU A 13 -5.11 3.45 -8.24
C GLU A 13 -5.03 4.90 -8.74
N ARG A 14 -4.01 5.24 -9.52
CA ARG A 14 -3.88 6.57 -10.11
C ARG A 14 -5.05 6.90 -11.02
N ASN A 15 -5.56 5.90 -11.75
CA ASN A 15 -6.69 6.11 -12.67
C ASN A 15 -8.02 6.19 -11.93
N LYS A 16 -8.08 5.64 -10.73
CA LYS A 16 -9.31 5.58 -9.92
C LYS A 16 -9.25 6.46 -8.68
N ILE A 17 -8.49 7.53 -8.75
CA ILE A 17 -8.17 8.39 -7.59
C ILE A 17 -9.40 8.88 -6.83
N LYS A 18 -10.56 8.96 -7.47
CA LYS A 18 -11.81 9.43 -6.85
C LYS A 18 -12.56 8.32 -6.13
N GLN A 19 -12.13 7.07 -6.27
CA GLN A 19 -12.77 5.92 -5.64
C GLN A 19 -12.05 5.60 -4.32
N HIS A 20 -12.71 4.82 -3.48
CA HIS A 20 -12.10 4.39 -2.23
C HIS A 20 -10.89 3.51 -2.54
N PRO A 21 -9.69 3.85 -2.07
CA PRO A 21 -8.47 3.12 -2.43
C PRO A 21 -8.51 1.62 -2.13
N ILE A 22 -9.10 1.23 -1.00
CA ILE A 22 -9.20 -0.19 -0.62
C ILE A 22 -10.02 -0.96 -1.63
N ILE A 23 -11.12 -0.39 -2.12
CA ILE A 23 -11.96 -1.04 -3.12
C ILE A 23 -11.20 -1.20 -4.43
N ALA A 24 -10.48 -0.17 -4.86
CA ALA A 24 -9.69 -0.21 -6.08
C ALA A 24 -8.60 -1.28 -6.01
N VAL A 25 -7.86 -1.34 -4.91
CA VAL A 25 -6.81 -2.34 -4.73
C VAL A 25 -7.40 -3.74 -4.67
N LYS A 26 -8.53 -3.92 -4.01
CA LYS A 26 -9.24 -5.21 -3.95
C LYS A 26 -9.61 -5.69 -5.35
N GLU A 27 -10.15 -4.81 -6.19
CA GLU A 27 -10.50 -5.15 -7.57
C GLU A 27 -9.28 -5.55 -8.39
N ILE A 28 -8.16 -4.85 -8.20
CA ILE A 28 -6.92 -5.11 -8.91
C ILE A 28 -6.33 -6.47 -8.53
N LEU A 29 -6.39 -6.83 -7.26
CA LEU A 29 -5.86 -8.08 -6.77
C LEU A 29 -6.75 -9.27 -7.09
N GLN A 30 -8.03 -9.05 -7.36
CA GLN A 30 -8.99 -10.10 -7.62
C GLN A 30 -8.59 -11.06 -8.75
N PRO A 31 -8.06 -10.58 -9.89
CA PRO A 31 -7.62 -11.50 -10.96
C PRO A 31 -6.39 -12.34 -10.61
N ILE A 32 -5.67 -11.97 -9.55
CA ILE A 32 -4.41 -12.61 -9.16
C ILE A 32 -4.66 -13.69 -8.13
N SER A 33 -5.67 -13.51 -7.28
CA SER A 33 -5.99 -14.41 -6.18
C SER A 33 -7.44 -14.84 -6.25
N ALA A 34 -7.73 -16.07 -5.81
CA ALA A 34 -9.11 -16.50 -5.60
C ALA A 34 -9.75 -15.65 -4.50
N ILE A 35 -11.08 -15.52 -4.53
CA ILE A 35 -11.80 -14.70 -3.55
C ILE A 35 -11.44 -15.10 -2.11
N GLN A 36 -11.27 -16.40 -1.86
CA GLN A 36 -10.91 -16.90 -0.54
C GLN A 36 -9.54 -16.40 -0.08
N ASP A 37 -8.62 -16.17 -1.03
CA ASP A 37 -7.28 -15.67 -0.71
C ASP A 37 -7.28 -14.16 -0.48
N ILE A 38 -8.27 -13.45 -1.04
CA ILE A 38 -8.37 -11.99 -0.88
C ILE A 38 -8.83 -11.62 0.53
N ILE A 39 -9.70 -12.44 1.14
CA ILE A 39 -10.24 -12.14 2.47
C ILE A 39 -9.14 -11.96 3.51
N PRO A 40 -8.16 -12.87 3.64
CA PRO A 40 -7.06 -12.65 4.58
C PRO A 40 -6.24 -11.40 4.25
N ILE A 41 -6.06 -11.08 2.97
CA ILE A 41 -5.32 -9.90 2.54
C ILE A 41 -5.99 -8.63 3.07
N ILE A 42 -7.30 -8.51 2.86
CA ILE A 42 -8.06 -7.36 3.31
C ILE A 42 -8.13 -7.32 4.83
N GLU A 43 -8.32 -8.48 5.47
CA GLU A 43 -8.41 -8.59 6.92
C GLU A 43 -7.16 -8.06 7.62
N HIS A 44 -5.98 -8.31 7.04
CA HIS A 44 -4.71 -7.97 7.67
C HIS A 44 -4.02 -6.74 7.10
N HIS A 45 -4.67 -5.96 6.23
CA HIS A 45 -4.00 -4.82 5.61
C HIS A 45 -3.78 -3.63 6.57
N HIS A 46 -4.32 -3.68 7.78
CA HIS A 46 -4.03 -2.70 8.83
C HIS A 46 -3.01 -3.21 9.85
N GLU A 47 -2.41 -4.37 9.62
CA GLU A 47 -1.30 -4.84 10.45
C GLU A 47 -0.04 -4.04 10.10
N ASN A 48 0.73 -3.70 11.13
CA ASN A 48 1.98 -2.96 10.96
C ASN A 48 3.18 -3.89 11.14
N TRP A 49 4.24 -3.60 10.42
CA TRP A 49 5.47 -4.40 10.47
C TRP A 49 5.97 -4.62 11.91
N ASP A 50 5.82 -3.62 12.78
CA ASP A 50 6.28 -3.67 14.17
C ASP A 50 5.30 -4.34 15.14
N GLY A 51 4.18 -4.86 14.65
CA GLY A 51 3.21 -5.56 15.48
C GLY A 51 2.21 -4.66 16.21
N THR A 52 2.16 -3.38 15.86
CA THR A 52 1.26 -2.43 16.54
C THR A 52 -0.08 -2.24 15.85
N GLY A 53 -0.30 -2.95 14.74
CA GLY A 53 -1.55 -2.84 13.98
C GLY A 53 -2.66 -3.73 14.52
N TYR A 54 -3.64 -4.00 13.67
CA TYR A 54 -4.80 -4.82 14.02
C TYR A 54 -5.28 -5.58 12.79
N PRO A 55 -6.07 -6.67 12.93
CA PRO A 55 -6.75 -7.12 14.15
C PRO A 55 -5.91 -8.05 15.04
N ASN A 56 -4.85 -8.67 14.52
CA ASN A 56 -4.16 -9.75 15.24
C ASN A 56 -2.79 -9.35 15.76
N LYS A 57 -2.35 -8.13 15.54
CA LYS A 57 -1.03 -7.63 15.93
C LYS A 57 0.10 -8.53 15.38
N LEU A 58 -0.06 -8.95 14.13
CA LEU A 58 0.99 -9.68 13.44
C LEU A 58 2.18 -8.76 13.20
N SER A 59 3.37 -9.33 13.15
CA SER A 59 4.59 -8.56 12.92
C SER A 59 5.46 -9.23 11.87
N GLY A 60 6.25 -8.41 11.17
CA GLY A 60 7.23 -8.87 10.21
C GLY A 60 6.61 -9.75 9.14
N GLU A 61 7.28 -10.83 8.84
CA GLU A 61 6.88 -11.76 7.77
C GLU A 61 5.64 -12.59 8.11
N ASN A 62 5.13 -12.49 9.34
CA ASN A 62 3.86 -13.12 9.70
C ASN A 62 2.68 -12.40 9.06
N ILE A 63 2.87 -11.16 8.61
CA ILE A 63 1.85 -10.43 7.87
C ILE A 63 1.89 -10.91 6.41
N PRO A 64 0.74 -11.31 5.82
CA PRO A 64 0.74 -11.66 4.40
C PRO A 64 1.35 -10.55 3.55
N LEU A 65 2.22 -10.90 2.61
CA LEU A 65 2.93 -9.89 1.81
C LEU A 65 1.95 -9.01 1.05
N GLU A 66 0.89 -9.57 0.51
CA GLU A 66 -0.13 -8.81 -0.21
C GLU A 66 -0.80 -7.78 0.69
N SER A 67 -1.01 -8.12 1.97
CA SER A 67 -1.56 -7.16 2.95
C SER A 67 -0.59 -6.02 3.20
N GLN A 68 0.70 -6.30 3.26
CA GLN A 68 1.73 -5.26 3.38
C GLN A 68 1.72 -4.33 2.16
N MET A 69 1.54 -4.89 0.97
CA MET A 69 1.46 -4.10 -0.27
C MET A 69 0.23 -3.19 -0.27
N VAL A 70 -0.92 -3.72 0.16
CA VAL A 70 -2.14 -2.92 0.27
C VAL A 70 -1.94 -1.76 1.24
N LEU A 71 -1.32 -2.02 2.38
CA LEU A 71 -1.08 -1.00 3.39
C LEU A 71 -0.24 0.16 2.83
N ILE A 72 0.87 -0.14 2.17
CA ILE A 72 1.77 0.91 1.67
C ILE A 72 1.15 1.67 0.50
N ILE A 73 0.44 0.99 -0.40
CA ILE A 73 -0.24 1.63 -1.52
C ILE A 73 -1.33 2.57 -1.00
N ASP A 74 -2.16 2.09 -0.09
CA ASP A 74 -3.24 2.88 0.49
C ASP A 74 -2.70 4.10 1.22
N ALA A 75 -1.63 3.92 2.00
CA ALA A 75 -0.99 5.03 2.73
C ALA A 75 -0.47 6.10 1.76
N TYR A 76 0.22 5.70 0.71
CA TYR A 76 0.78 6.64 -0.26
C TYR A 76 -0.32 7.46 -0.93
N PHE A 77 -1.35 6.80 -1.44
CA PHE A 77 -2.41 7.51 -2.16
C PHE A 77 -3.26 8.37 -1.22
N ALA A 78 -3.39 7.98 0.05
CA ALA A 78 -4.02 8.84 1.04
C ALA A 78 -3.23 10.14 1.25
N LEU A 79 -1.90 10.08 1.18
CA LEU A 79 -1.05 11.27 1.36
C LEU A 79 -1.11 12.22 0.19
N ILE A 80 -1.20 11.72 -1.04
CA ILE A 80 -1.21 12.58 -2.23
C ILE A 80 -2.60 13.05 -2.65
N GLN A 81 -3.65 12.62 -1.95
CA GLN A 81 -5.01 13.09 -2.19
C GLN A 81 -5.35 14.23 -1.24
N PRO A 82 -6.13 15.25 -1.69
CA PRO A 82 -6.60 16.28 -0.79
C PRO A 82 -7.61 15.71 0.21
N ARG A 83 -7.57 16.21 1.44
CA ARG A 83 -8.50 15.85 2.51
C ARG A 83 -9.16 17.12 3.02
N PRO A 84 -10.34 17.01 3.70
CA PRO A 84 -11.00 18.22 4.24
C PRO A 84 -10.13 19.02 5.20
N TYR A 85 -9.18 18.37 5.86
CA TYR A 85 -8.34 18.96 6.89
C TYR A 85 -6.88 19.16 6.44
N ARG A 86 -6.54 18.82 5.16
CA ARG A 86 -5.16 18.84 4.71
C ARG A 86 -5.10 18.86 3.18
N LYS A 87 -4.16 19.63 2.62
CA LYS A 87 -3.90 19.62 1.19
C LYS A 87 -3.17 18.34 0.78
N ALA A 88 -3.26 17.99 -0.51
CA ALA A 88 -2.51 16.89 -1.06
C ALA A 88 -1.01 17.14 -0.91
N MET A 89 -0.26 16.12 -0.54
CA MET A 89 1.20 16.20 -0.51
C MET A 89 1.78 16.04 -1.91
N SER A 90 2.95 16.61 -2.14
CA SER A 90 3.73 16.31 -3.33
C SER A 90 4.22 14.86 -3.28
N LYS A 91 4.60 14.33 -4.44
CA LYS A 91 5.21 13.00 -4.50
C LYS A 91 6.41 12.89 -3.56
N ASP A 92 7.31 13.88 -3.60
CA ASP A 92 8.54 13.83 -2.80
C ASP A 92 8.24 13.89 -1.30
N ALA A 93 7.30 14.72 -0.88
CA ALA A 93 6.90 14.79 0.53
C ALA A 93 6.28 13.48 0.99
N ALA A 94 5.42 12.87 0.16
CA ALA A 94 4.80 11.58 0.48
C ALA A 94 5.85 10.47 0.59
N ILE A 95 6.83 10.45 -0.31
CA ILE A 95 7.94 9.48 -0.24
C ILE A 95 8.70 9.61 1.08
N GLU A 96 8.94 10.83 1.55
CA GLU A 96 9.61 11.03 2.83
C GLU A 96 8.80 10.46 4.00
N VAL A 97 7.48 10.58 3.96
CA VAL A 97 6.61 9.96 4.97
C VAL A 97 6.73 8.43 4.90
N ILE A 98 6.70 7.86 3.70
CA ILE A 98 6.86 6.41 3.52
C ILE A 98 8.19 5.94 4.12
N LYS A 99 9.28 6.67 3.88
CA LYS A 99 10.59 6.35 4.44
C LYS A 99 10.61 6.44 5.96
N SER A 100 9.92 7.43 6.53
CA SER A 100 9.90 7.62 7.98
C SER A 100 9.19 6.47 8.72
N ASP A 101 8.34 5.73 8.03
CA ASP A 101 7.60 4.61 8.61
C ASP A 101 8.26 3.24 8.36
N ILE A 102 9.46 3.22 7.76
CA ILE A 102 10.24 1.98 7.61
C ILE A 102 10.50 1.39 8.99
N ASP A 103 10.35 0.08 9.12
CA ASP A 103 10.45 -0.72 10.34
C ASP A 103 9.31 -0.50 11.33
N LYS A 104 8.41 0.44 11.06
CA LYS A 104 7.19 0.64 11.85
C LYS A 104 5.99 0.02 11.17
N LYS A 105 5.70 0.46 9.96
CA LYS A 105 4.52 0.01 9.20
C LYS A 105 4.88 -1.01 8.14
N TRP A 106 6.04 -0.90 7.54
CA TRP A 106 6.51 -1.79 6.48
C TRP A 106 8.02 -1.97 6.56
N SER A 107 8.50 -3.01 5.85
CA SER A 107 9.93 -3.27 5.79
C SER A 107 10.64 -2.27 4.88
N SER A 108 11.95 -2.10 5.06
CA SER A 108 12.75 -1.27 4.17
C SER A 108 12.74 -1.82 2.76
N ARG A 109 12.75 -3.15 2.60
CA ARG A 109 12.73 -3.79 1.29
C ARG A 109 11.47 -3.43 0.51
N LEU A 110 10.31 -3.54 1.14
CA LEU A 110 9.05 -3.19 0.50
C LEU A 110 8.99 -1.70 0.17
N ALA A 111 9.41 -0.85 1.10
CA ALA A 111 9.43 0.58 0.90
C ALA A 111 10.33 0.97 -0.27
N ASP A 112 11.54 0.40 -0.36
CA ASP A 112 12.48 0.68 -1.45
C ASP A 112 11.90 0.26 -2.81
N GLU A 113 11.32 -0.92 -2.89
CA GLU A 113 10.66 -1.42 -4.10
C GLU A 113 9.52 -0.49 -4.51
N PHE A 114 8.68 -0.10 -3.56
CA PHE A 114 7.54 0.77 -3.82
C PHE A 114 8.00 2.15 -4.32
N ILE A 115 8.99 2.74 -3.66
CA ILE A 115 9.52 4.06 -4.05
C ILE A 115 10.11 4.02 -5.45
N ASN A 116 10.83 2.95 -5.80
CA ASN A 116 11.38 2.79 -7.14
C ASN A 116 10.27 2.73 -8.19
N ILE A 117 9.18 2.02 -7.90
CA ILE A 117 8.05 1.93 -8.81
C ILE A 117 7.38 3.29 -8.99
N ILE A 118 7.18 4.03 -7.91
CA ILE A 118 6.58 5.36 -7.96
C ILE A 118 7.44 6.30 -8.81
N ASN A 119 8.75 6.28 -8.65
CA ASN A 119 9.66 7.11 -9.44
C ASN A 119 9.63 6.73 -10.92
N ASP A 120 9.55 5.44 -11.24
CA ASP A 120 9.45 4.97 -12.62
C ASP A 120 8.16 5.42 -13.29
N LEU A 121 7.05 5.41 -12.55
CA LEU A 121 5.73 5.76 -13.09
C LEU A 121 5.52 7.27 -13.22
N SER A 122 6.38 8.08 -12.62
CA SER A 122 6.25 9.52 -12.61
C SER A 122 6.95 10.20 -13.77
N THR A 123 7.65 9.44 -14.61
CA THR A 123 8.38 9.98 -15.77
C THR A 123 7.68 9.73 -17.11
#